data_c31381e14aa1167802bcb85d0db2e735
#
_entry.id   c31381e14aa1167802bcb85d0db2e735
#
_cell.length_a   1.000
_cell.length_b   1.000
_cell.length_c   1.000
_cell.angle_alpha   90.00
_cell.angle_beta   90.00
_cell.angle_gamma   90.00
#
_symmetry.space_group_name_H-M   'P 1'
#
loop_
_entity.id
_entity.type
_entity.pdbx_description
1 polymer ?
#
loop_
_entity_poly.entity_id
_entity_poly.type
_entity_poly.pdbx_seq_one_letter_code
_entity_poly.pdbx_strand_id
1 'polypeptide(L)'
;MSSESAIVASLKGQLSKFSGMISKGFKKPKKKLIKEMLYGIQASKDVKLSNIGRTLKENQPLIKTEDRLSRNLDDEDFTDSINEEICRLGASKITEDMVIAIDPGDLRKKYAKKMEFLGRVRDGSEREIGDGYPLCKAVATDIESKKVIPLYCEAYSFLAEGVKSENSQLLKMIDLIFEHTGDWGIHAIDRGGDRGVLYKKYLGEEKPKRFVIRLVDRDLRHQGRRRNCCDLAKALPTPYETVLIVYEEGEEKKRTVYYNAVPVKLPSYSHKLYLGVVKGFGIEPMMLLTSCLVERNRKESIWRMVEYYLARWKCDESYRYIKQCYNLEDVRVRSYISIRNIGVLVLAVSYFASVYLGQSIKLKMLVERIFIVSKRFFGVPSFFNYAIADGIFNLLYPDKTALRGIKQNSIEDFQLCFDFG
;
A
#
# COMPACT_ATOMS: atom_id res chain seq x y z
N MET A 1 -8.30 -36.51 -9.16
CA MET A 1 -8.50 -35.41 -8.21
C MET A 1 -9.62 -34.54 -8.75
N SER A 2 -10.53 -34.04 -7.90
CA SER A 2 -11.53 -33.06 -8.38
C SER A 2 -10.81 -31.81 -8.89
N SER A 3 -11.40 -31.13 -9.87
CA SER A 3 -10.85 -29.88 -10.43
C SER A 3 -10.50 -28.85 -9.32
N GLU A 4 -11.26 -28.85 -8.24
CA GLU A 4 -11.07 -27.97 -7.07
C GLU A 4 -9.81 -28.34 -6.25
N SER A 5 -9.55 -29.63 -6.03
CA SER A 5 -8.34 -30.10 -5.32
C SER A 5 -7.05 -29.70 -6.06
N ALA A 6 -7.08 -29.71 -7.38
CA ALA A 6 -5.94 -29.28 -8.20
C ALA A 6 -5.70 -27.76 -8.08
N ILE A 7 -6.78 -26.96 -8.04
CA ILE A 7 -6.70 -25.50 -7.85
C ILE A 7 -6.12 -25.17 -6.47
N VAL A 8 -6.60 -25.83 -5.41
CA VAL A 8 -6.11 -25.67 -4.04
C VAL A 8 -4.62 -26.02 -3.95
N ALA A 9 -4.21 -27.14 -4.56
CA ALA A 9 -2.80 -27.55 -4.59
C ALA A 9 -1.92 -26.52 -5.32
N SER A 10 -2.37 -26.02 -6.47
CA SER A 10 -1.68 -24.98 -7.23
C SER A 10 -1.55 -23.68 -6.41
N LEU A 11 -2.64 -23.21 -5.79
CA LEU A 11 -2.63 -22.01 -4.96
C LEU A 11 -1.65 -22.12 -3.78
N LYS A 12 -1.65 -23.26 -3.07
CA LYS A 12 -0.69 -23.54 -2.00
C LYS A 12 0.76 -23.57 -2.50
N GLY A 13 0.98 -24.15 -3.68
CA GLY A 13 2.28 -24.15 -4.34
C GLY A 13 2.79 -22.73 -4.62
N GLN A 14 1.92 -21.87 -5.17
CA GLN A 14 2.26 -20.46 -5.43
C GLN A 14 2.52 -19.69 -4.14
N LEU A 15 1.73 -19.89 -3.08
CA LEU A 15 1.95 -19.26 -1.78
C LEU A 15 3.27 -19.72 -1.17
N SER A 16 3.59 -21.01 -1.25
CA SER A 16 4.88 -21.53 -0.76
C SER A 16 6.07 -20.94 -1.53
N LYS A 17 5.96 -20.81 -2.86
CA LYS A 17 6.97 -20.19 -3.71
C LYS A 17 7.16 -18.72 -3.34
N PHE A 18 6.09 -17.95 -3.25
CA PHE A 18 6.13 -16.54 -2.85
C PHE A 18 6.73 -16.36 -1.45
N SER A 19 6.28 -17.17 -0.46
CA SER A 19 6.86 -17.17 0.88
C SER A 19 8.38 -17.42 0.86
N GLY A 20 8.85 -18.36 0.03
CA GLY A 20 10.26 -18.62 -0.17
C GLY A 20 11.05 -17.43 -0.72
N MET A 21 10.43 -16.65 -1.62
CA MET A 21 11.04 -15.44 -2.19
C MET A 21 11.26 -14.37 -1.11
N ILE A 22 10.21 -14.00 -0.37
CA ILE A 22 10.29 -12.91 0.62
C ILE A 22 11.00 -13.31 1.92
N SER A 23 11.26 -14.59 2.13
CA SER A 23 11.96 -15.10 3.32
C SER A 23 13.35 -15.65 3.03
N LYS A 24 13.95 -15.31 1.88
CA LYS A 24 15.20 -15.91 1.40
C LYS A 24 16.34 -15.88 2.42
N GLY A 25 16.56 -14.75 3.11
CA GLY A 25 17.64 -14.55 4.08
C GLY A 25 17.44 -15.21 5.45
N PHE A 26 16.23 -15.68 5.77
CA PHE A 26 15.90 -16.16 7.12
C PHE A 26 16.29 -17.62 7.36
N LYS A 27 16.46 -18.00 8.66
CA LYS A 27 16.61 -19.38 9.10
C LYS A 27 15.32 -20.18 8.92
N LYS A 28 15.44 -21.52 8.87
CA LYS A 28 14.30 -22.45 8.66
C LYS A 28 13.07 -22.20 9.56
N PRO A 29 13.21 -21.99 10.89
CA PRO A 29 12.04 -21.71 11.75
C PRO A 29 11.28 -20.45 11.33
N LYS A 30 11.98 -19.36 10.99
CA LYS A 30 11.39 -18.10 10.56
C LYS A 30 10.72 -18.22 9.19
N LYS A 31 11.37 -18.92 8.23
CA LYS A 31 10.73 -19.26 6.94
C LYS A 31 9.44 -20.04 7.12
N LYS A 32 9.41 -21.00 8.05
CA LYS A 32 8.20 -21.75 8.40
C LYS A 32 7.13 -20.81 8.94
N LEU A 33 7.46 -19.96 9.92
CA LEU A 33 6.54 -18.98 10.48
C LEU A 33 5.94 -18.08 9.39
N ILE A 34 6.77 -17.43 8.57
CA ILE A 34 6.31 -16.53 7.51
C ILE A 34 5.34 -17.26 6.57
N LYS A 35 5.66 -18.49 6.15
CA LYS A 35 4.76 -19.30 5.32
C LYS A 35 3.44 -19.63 6.01
N GLU A 36 3.47 -20.04 7.27
CA GLU A 36 2.28 -20.34 8.07
C GLU A 36 1.39 -19.10 8.27
N MET A 37 1.99 -17.96 8.55
CA MET A 37 1.28 -16.70 8.70
C MET A 37 0.64 -16.23 7.40
N LEU A 38 1.37 -16.25 6.28
CA LEU A 38 0.80 -15.91 4.97
C LEU A 38 -0.38 -16.81 4.61
N TYR A 39 -0.23 -18.13 4.81
CA TYR A 39 -1.31 -19.08 4.58
C TYR A 39 -2.49 -18.83 5.52
N GLY A 40 -2.23 -18.67 6.80
CA GLY A 40 -3.25 -18.52 7.81
C GLY A 40 -4.06 -17.22 7.67
N ILE A 41 -3.38 -16.09 7.37
CA ILE A 41 -4.06 -14.82 7.12
C ILE A 41 -4.95 -14.91 5.86
N GLN A 42 -4.47 -15.53 4.78
CA GLN A 42 -5.29 -15.74 3.57
C GLN A 42 -6.47 -16.69 3.82
N ALA A 43 -6.23 -17.80 4.52
CA ALA A 43 -7.23 -18.83 4.75
C ALA A 43 -8.28 -18.46 5.81
N SER A 44 -7.98 -17.52 6.71
CA SER A 44 -8.93 -17.04 7.73
C SER A 44 -9.48 -15.65 7.45
N LYS A 45 -8.86 -14.88 6.55
CA LYS A 45 -9.10 -13.43 6.38
C LYS A 45 -9.00 -12.67 7.71
N ASP A 46 -8.08 -13.08 8.57
CA ASP A 46 -7.95 -12.55 9.92
C ASP A 46 -6.48 -12.57 10.37
N VAL A 47 -6.08 -11.61 11.21
CA VAL A 47 -4.75 -11.53 11.82
C VAL A 47 -4.70 -12.12 13.24
N LYS A 48 -5.82 -12.55 13.79
CA LYS A 48 -5.85 -13.20 15.11
C LYS A 48 -5.17 -14.56 15.06
N LEU A 49 -4.19 -14.78 15.93
CA LEU A 49 -3.42 -16.03 15.96
C LEU A 49 -4.30 -17.27 16.16
N SER A 50 -5.41 -17.15 16.91
CA SER A 50 -6.38 -18.21 17.09
C SER A 50 -7.05 -18.62 15.76
N ASN A 51 -7.43 -17.65 14.92
CA ASN A 51 -8.05 -17.92 13.64
C ASN A 51 -7.02 -18.49 12.65
N ILE A 52 -5.82 -17.94 12.62
CA ILE A 52 -4.69 -18.47 11.86
C ILE A 52 -4.38 -19.91 12.29
N GLY A 53 -4.25 -20.14 13.61
CA GLY A 53 -3.93 -21.45 14.15
C GLY A 53 -4.94 -22.54 13.76
N ARG A 54 -6.25 -22.21 13.72
CA ARG A 54 -7.30 -23.13 13.26
C ARG A 54 -7.10 -23.57 11.80
N THR A 55 -6.61 -22.68 10.93
CA THR A 55 -6.37 -23.01 9.53
C THR A 55 -5.18 -23.92 9.31
N LEU A 56 -4.21 -23.91 10.24
CA LEU A 56 -3.01 -24.76 10.15
C LEU A 56 -3.31 -26.24 10.41
N LYS A 57 -4.41 -26.56 11.09
CA LYS A 57 -4.90 -27.93 11.36
C LYS A 57 -3.80 -28.86 11.91
N GLU A 58 -3.03 -28.36 12.86
CA GLU A 58 -1.99 -29.13 13.53
C GLU A 58 -2.60 -30.18 14.48
N ASN A 59 -1.90 -31.33 14.64
CA ASN A 59 -2.32 -32.40 15.57
C ASN A 59 -1.91 -32.10 17.01
N GLN A 60 -2.25 -30.88 17.48
CA GLN A 60 -2.01 -30.45 18.85
C GLN A 60 -3.11 -29.47 19.27
N PRO A 61 -3.34 -29.25 20.57
CA PRO A 61 -4.29 -28.27 21.05
C PRO A 61 -4.02 -26.88 20.46
N LEU A 62 -5.08 -26.17 20.06
CA LEU A 62 -5.00 -24.84 19.44
C LEU A 62 -4.12 -23.87 20.24
N ILE A 63 -4.23 -23.89 21.57
CA ILE A 63 -3.42 -23.02 22.44
C ILE A 63 -1.91 -23.20 22.24
N LYS A 64 -1.46 -24.45 22.00
CA LYS A 64 -0.04 -24.75 21.71
C LYS A 64 0.41 -24.17 20.38
N THR A 65 -0.47 -24.17 19.37
CA THR A 65 -0.21 -23.54 18.08
C THR A 65 -0.15 -22.03 18.23
N GLU A 66 -1.09 -21.40 18.97
CA GLU A 66 -1.09 -19.98 19.25
C GLU A 66 0.16 -19.52 20.00
N ASP A 67 0.55 -20.24 21.06
CA ASP A 67 1.76 -19.96 21.84
C ASP A 67 3.03 -20.05 20.98
N ARG A 68 3.08 -21.03 20.09
CA ARG A 68 4.21 -21.20 19.15
C ARG A 68 4.27 -20.06 18.15
N LEU A 69 3.15 -19.68 17.56
CA LEU A 69 3.08 -18.54 16.61
C LEU A 69 3.45 -17.23 17.31
N SER A 70 2.90 -16.99 18.50
CA SER A 70 3.17 -15.78 19.29
C SER A 70 4.64 -15.63 19.65
N ARG A 71 5.28 -16.69 20.18
CA ARG A 71 6.72 -16.67 20.51
C ARG A 71 7.59 -16.44 19.27
N ASN A 72 7.28 -17.11 18.16
CA ASN A 72 8.07 -16.95 16.95
C ASN A 72 7.89 -15.57 16.29
N LEU A 73 6.72 -14.91 16.47
CA LEU A 73 6.50 -13.54 16.03
C LEU A 73 7.29 -12.53 16.87
N ASP A 74 7.50 -12.83 18.15
CA ASP A 74 8.16 -11.94 19.11
C ASP A 74 9.69 -12.09 19.10
N ASP A 75 10.19 -13.20 18.61
CA ASP A 75 11.61 -13.59 18.67
C ASP A 75 12.55 -12.63 17.88
N GLU A 76 12.08 -12.08 16.75
CA GLU A 76 12.88 -11.25 15.86
C GLU A 76 11.99 -10.30 15.05
N ASP A 77 12.38 -9.03 14.97
CA ASP A 77 11.75 -8.06 14.09
C ASP A 77 12.26 -8.24 12.64
N PHE A 78 11.38 -8.69 11.78
CA PHE A 78 11.66 -8.88 10.36
C PHE A 78 10.94 -7.86 9.45
N THR A 79 10.40 -6.80 10.04
CA THR A 79 9.63 -5.78 9.33
C THR A 79 10.43 -5.15 8.19
N ASP A 80 11.67 -4.75 8.47
CA ASP A 80 12.52 -4.09 7.48
C ASP A 80 12.88 -5.04 6.34
N SER A 81 13.28 -6.27 6.66
CA SER A 81 13.65 -7.27 5.65
C SER A 81 12.50 -7.64 4.72
N ILE A 82 11.27 -7.77 5.24
CA ILE A 82 10.11 -8.07 4.40
C ILE A 82 9.68 -6.84 3.58
N ASN A 83 9.73 -5.63 4.17
CA ASN A 83 9.48 -4.40 3.41
C ASN A 83 10.46 -4.23 2.25
N GLU A 84 11.75 -4.48 2.49
CA GLU A 84 12.79 -4.45 1.46
C GLU A 84 12.49 -5.42 0.31
N GLU A 85 12.20 -6.68 0.62
CA GLU A 85 11.88 -7.68 -0.41
C GLU A 85 10.59 -7.35 -1.18
N ILE A 86 9.54 -6.89 -0.51
CA ILE A 86 8.29 -6.47 -1.17
C ILE A 86 8.53 -5.23 -2.04
N CYS A 87 9.27 -4.24 -1.55
CA CYS A 87 9.63 -3.05 -2.30
C CYS A 87 10.46 -3.43 -3.56
N ARG A 88 11.47 -4.27 -3.42
CA ARG A 88 12.29 -4.77 -4.52
C ARG A 88 11.46 -5.50 -5.59
N LEU A 89 10.56 -6.39 -5.17
CA LEU A 89 9.65 -7.10 -6.08
C LEU A 89 8.67 -6.15 -6.77
N GLY A 90 8.15 -5.16 -6.05
CA GLY A 90 7.24 -4.14 -6.55
C GLY A 90 7.92 -3.18 -7.51
N ALA A 91 9.12 -2.71 -7.18
CA ALA A 91 9.91 -1.78 -7.98
C ALA A 91 10.15 -2.27 -9.40
N SER A 92 10.34 -3.59 -9.59
CA SER A 92 10.51 -4.20 -10.91
C SER A 92 9.29 -4.03 -11.86
N LYS A 93 8.17 -3.55 -11.35
CA LYS A 93 6.92 -3.36 -12.08
C LYS A 93 6.53 -1.88 -12.20
N ILE A 94 7.31 -1.00 -11.61
CA ILE A 94 7.06 0.44 -11.65
C ILE A 94 7.60 1.01 -12.96
N THR A 95 6.76 1.79 -13.64
CA THR A 95 7.11 2.52 -14.84
C THR A 95 7.31 4.00 -14.53
N GLU A 96 7.81 4.74 -15.48
CA GLU A 96 8.10 6.16 -15.33
C GLU A 96 6.89 6.99 -14.91
N ASP A 97 5.71 6.70 -15.45
CA ASP A 97 4.47 7.48 -15.24
C ASP A 97 3.57 6.93 -14.13
N MET A 98 3.98 5.86 -13.45
CA MET A 98 3.25 5.38 -12.29
C MET A 98 3.38 6.33 -11.11
N VAL A 99 2.32 6.40 -10.31
CA VAL A 99 2.28 7.19 -9.09
C VAL A 99 2.62 6.32 -7.88
N ILE A 100 3.57 6.78 -7.07
CA ILE A 100 3.87 6.20 -5.77
C ILE A 100 3.16 7.04 -4.71
N ALA A 101 2.00 6.58 -4.31
CA ALA A 101 1.19 7.24 -3.29
C ALA A 101 1.77 6.95 -1.90
N ILE A 102 2.09 8.00 -1.17
CA ILE A 102 2.62 7.97 0.20
C ILE A 102 1.59 8.58 1.11
N ASP A 103 1.14 7.82 2.10
CA ASP A 103 0.12 8.29 3.02
C ASP A 103 0.32 7.71 4.42
N PRO A 104 0.63 8.56 5.43
CA PRO A 104 0.59 8.16 6.82
C PRO A 104 -0.82 7.73 7.21
N GLY A 105 -0.92 6.67 7.99
CA GLY A 105 -2.19 6.14 8.49
C GLY A 105 -2.13 5.82 9.98
N ASP A 106 -3.13 5.10 10.44
CA ASP A 106 -3.23 4.67 11.83
C ASP A 106 -3.70 3.22 11.95
N LEU A 107 -3.24 2.56 12.97
CA LEU A 107 -3.75 1.28 13.44
C LEU A 107 -4.47 1.52 14.78
N ARG A 108 -5.77 1.81 14.71
CA ARG A 108 -6.58 2.11 15.88
C ARG A 108 -6.74 0.89 16.78
N LYS A 109 -6.61 1.06 18.09
CA LYS A 109 -6.72 0.00 19.09
C LYS A 109 -7.69 0.39 20.20
N LYS A 110 -8.96 0.54 19.84
CA LYS A 110 -10.05 1.10 20.69
C LYS A 110 -10.15 0.50 22.10
N TYR A 111 -9.83 -0.78 22.25
CA TYR A 111 -9.99 -1.50 23.53
C TYR A 111 -8.69 -2.03 24.11
N ALA A 112 -7.55 -1.74 23.50
CA ALA A 112 -6.27 -2.20 24.00
C ALA A 112 -5.79 -1.33 25.18
N LYS A 113 -5.25 -1.99 26.23
CA LYS A 113 -4.70 -1.30 27.42
C LYS A 113 -3.29 -1.76 27.78
N LYS A 114 -2.84 -2.89 27.25
CA LYS A 114 -1.60 -3.57 27.68
C LYS A 114 -0.70 -3.95 26.50
N MET A 115 -0.80 -3.24 25.38
CA MET A 115 0.12 -3.40 24.26
C MET A 115 1.36 -2.54 24.52
N GLU A 116 2.53 -3.07 24.19
CA GLU A 116 3.80 -2.35 24.32
C GLU A 116 3.80 -1.10 23.44
N PHE A 117 4.32 0.00 23.99
CA PHE A 117 4.44 1.28 23.31
C PHE A 117 3.14 1.76 22.64
N LEU A 118 1.99 1.43 23.25
CA LEU A 118 0.69 1.90 22.77
C LEU A 118 0.61 3.42 22.90
N GLY A 119 0.58 4.12 21.78
CA GLY A 119 0.56 5.57 21.70
C GLY A 119 -0.83 6.13 21.39
N ARG A 120 -0.86 7.44 21.11
CA ARG A 120 -2.07 8.14 20.67
C ARG A 120 -2.00 8.38 19.16
N VAL A 121 -3.08 8.07 18.45
CA VAL A 121 -3.22 8.29 17.01
C VAL A 121 -4.50 9.05 16.72
N ARG A 122 -4.48 9.79 15.62
CA ARG A 122 -5.69 10.43 15.09
C ARG A 122 -6.33 9.49 14.08
N ASP A 123 -7.50 8.99 14.41
CA ASP A 123 -8.31 8.22 13.47
C ASP A 123 -8.82 9.15 12.36
N GLY A 124 -8.40 8.88 11.13
CA GLY A 124 -8.78 9.67 9.96
C GLY A 124 -10.27 9.53 9.61
N SER A 125 -10.91 8.40 9.95
CA SER A 125 -12.31 8.10 9.64
C SER A 125 -13.27 8.68 10.68
N GLU A 126 -12.98 8.51 11.98
CA GLU A 126 -13.82 9.01 13.08
C GLU A 126 -13.44 10.44 13.50
N ARG A 127 -12.30 10.98 13.02
CA ARG A 127 -11.72 12.29 13.39
C ARG A 127 -11.42 12.45 14.88
N GLU A 128 -11.28 11.34 15.58
CA GLU A 128 -11.01 11.28 17.02
C GLU A 128 -9.54 10.92 17.30
N ILE A 129 -9.06 11.29 18.48
CA ILE A 129 -7.77 10.83 19.00
C ILE A 129 -8.01 9.64 19.90
N GLY A 130 -7.33 8.53 19.65
CA GLY A 130 -7.45 7.31 20.44
C GLY A 130 -6.15 6.52 20.51
N ASP A 131 -6.20 5.39 21.20
CA ASP A 131 -5.04 4.53 21.36
C ASP A 131 -4.75 3.75 20.07
N GLY A 132 -3.47 3.63 19.72
CA GLY A 132 -3.06 2.95 18.51
C GLY A 132 -1.59 3.16 18.14
N TYR A 133 -1.25 2.78 16.92
CA TYR A 133 0.08 2.94 16.33
C TYR A 133 -0.03 3.70 15.02
N PRO A 134 0.78 4.74 14.80
CA PRO A 134 0.90 5.32 13.47
C PRO A 134 1.40 4.28 12.47
N LEU A 135 0.97 4.40 11.21
CA LEU A 135 1.41 3.59 10.10
C LEU A 135 2.08 4.45 9.05
N CYS A 136 3.20 3.97 8.52
CA CYS A 136 3.83 4.50 7.33
C CYS A 136 3.59 3.52 6.18
N LYS A 137 3.01 3.98 5.07
CA LYS A 137 2.63 3.11 3.95
C LYS A 137 2.85 3.77 2.60
N ALA A 138 3.17 2.95 1.61
CA ALA A 138 3.27 3.37 0.22
C ALA A 138 2.72 2.29 -0.72
N VAL A 139 2.06 2.75 -1.78
CA VAL A 139 1.62 1.90 -2.88
C VAL A 139 1.94 2.58 -4.21
N ALA A 140 2.33 1.82 -5.23
CA ALA A 140 2.37 2.34 -6.58
C ALA A 140 1.05 2.02 -7.30
N THR A 141 0.62 2.94 -8.16
CA THR A 141 -0.59 2.77 -8.97
C THR A 141 -0.39 3.35 -10.35
N ASP A 142 -1.00 2.68 -11.32
CA ASP A 142 -1.15 3.17 -12.68
C ASP A 142 -2.45 3.99 -12.76
N ILE A 143 -2.39 5.16 -13.37
CA ILE A 143 -3.55 6.06 -13.50
C ILE A 143 -4.64 5.41 -14.35
N GLU A 144 -4.26 4.74 -15.44
CA GLU A 144 -5.19 4.20 -16.44
C GLU A 144 -5.75 2.84 -16.00
N SER A 145 -4.88 1.90 -15.65
CA SER A 145 -5.28 0.52 -15.35
C SER A 145 -5.78 0.32 -13.92
N LYS A 146 -5.62 1.33 -13.05
CA LYS A 146 -6.00 1.28 -11.63
C LYS A 146 -5.37 0.11 -10.84
N LYS A 147 -4.29 -0.46 -11.37
CA LYS A 147 -3.53 -1.50 -10.66
C LYS A 147 -2.86 -0.89 -9.44
N VAL A 148 -2.83 -1.65 -8.35
CA VAL A 148 -2.18 -1.24 -7.10
C VAL A 148 -1.07 -2.24 -6.78
N ILE A 149 0.12 -1.71 -6.52
CA ILE A 149 1.30 -2.46 -6.12
C ILE A 149 1.67 -2.01 -4.70
N PRO A 150 1.40 -2.81 -3.65
CA PRO A 150 1.89 -2.52 -2.31
C PRO A 150 3.41 -2.47 -2.29
N LEU A 151 4.00 -1.44 -1.68
CA LEU A 151 5.46 -1.25 -1.62
C LEU A 151 6.00 -1.28 -0.21
N TYR A 152 5.27 -0.71 0.75
CA TYR A 152 5.74 -0.53 2.11
C TYR A 152 4.58 -0.46 3.10
N CYS A 153 4.77 -1.04 4.29
CA CYS A 153 3.89 -0.86 5.44
C CYS A 153 4.67 -1.10 6.74
N GLU A 154 4.71 -0.12 7.62
CA GLU A 154 5.33 -0.23 8.94
C GLU A 154 4.47 0.45 10.00
N ALA A 155 4.11 -0.30 11.05
CA ALA A 155 3.59 0.27 12.28
C ALA A 155 4.75 0.75 13.15
N TYR A 156 4.62 1.95 13.72
CA TYR A 156 5.64 2.51 14.59
C TYR A 156 5.03 3.18 15.82
N SER A 157 5.85 3.50 16.83
CA SER A 157 5.42 4.24 18.00
C SER A 157 6.47 5.26 18.43
N PHE A 158 6.03 6.47 18.75
CA PHE A 158 6.89 7.50 19.31
C PHE A 158 7.38 7.17 20.73
N LEU A 159 6.79 6.15 21.38
CA LEU A 159 7.19 5.67 22.69
C LEU A 159 8.30 4.60 22.61
N ALA A 160 8.53 4.03 21.41
CA ALA A 160 9.56 3.03 21.19
C ALA A 160 10.93 3.68 20.99
N GLU A 161 11.97 3.04 21.52
CA GLU A 161 13.35 3.45 21.31
C GLU A 161 13.70 3.46 19.80
N GLY A 162 14.48 4.46 19.37
CA GLY A 162 14.93 4.60 17.97
C GLY A 162 13.94 5.31 17.04
N VAL A 163 12.68 5.50 17.41
CA VAL A 163 11.71 6.28 16.64
C VAL A 163 11.80 7.76 16.99
N LYS A 164 12.47 8.55 16.16
CA LYS A 164 12.73 9.97 16.44
C LYS A 164 11.54 10.87 16.10
N SER A 165 10.88 10.62 14.97
CA SER A 165 9.78 11.46 14.47
C SER A 165 9.06 10.77 13.31
N GLU A 166 7.86 11.24 12.97
CA GLU A 166 7.15 10.85 11.74
C GLU A 166 8.01 11.14 10.49
N ASN A 167 8.72 12.27 10.48
CA ASN A 167 9.61 12.61 9.38
C ASN A 167 10.72 11.57 9.17
N SER A 168 11.29 11.02 10.24
CA SER A 168 12.32 9.98 10.13
C SER A 168 11.76 8.68 9.54
N GLN A 169 10.51 8.32 9.87
CA GLN A 169 9.84 7.16 9.31
C GLN A 169 9.49 7.35 7.84
N LEU A 170 8.97 8.53 7.48
CA LEU A 170 8.71 8.88 6.08
C LEU A 170 9.98 8.86 5.23
N LEU A 171 11.08 9.43 5.73
CA LEU A 171 12.35 9.42 5.01
C LEU A 171 12.90 8.00 4.84
N LYS A 172 12.86 7.18 5.89
CA LYS A 172 13.27 5.75 5.81
C LYS A 172 12.53 5.02 4.68
N MET A 173 11.22 5.18 4.62
CA MET A 173 10.40 4.58 3.57
C MET A 173 10.74 5.13 2.18
N ILE A 174 10.87 6.46 2.04
CA ILE A 174 11.19 7.12 0.78
C ILE A 174 12.58 6.70 0.29
N ASP A 175 13.55 6.57 1.19
CA ASP A 175 14.91 6.14 0.88
C ASP A 175 14.90 4.72 0.32
N LEU A 176 14.21 3.78 0.99
CA LEU A 176 14.05 2.41 0.51
C LEU A 176 13.39 2.35 -0.88
N ILE A 177 12.35 3.16 -1.10
CA ILE A 177 11.67 3.20 -2.41
C ILE A 177 12.65 3.71 -3.47
N PHE A 178 13.38 4.80 -3.23
CA PHE A 178 14.35 5.32 -4.19
C PHE A 178 15.51 4.36 -4.46
N GLU A 179 15.95 3.62 -3.45
CA GLU A 179 16.98 2.59 -3.63
C GLU A 179 16.59 1.55 -4.67
N HIS A 180 15.32 1.14 -4.69
CA HIS A 180 14.84 0.10 -5.59
C HIS A 180 14.23 0.62 -6.89
N THR A 181 13.66 1.84 -6.91
CA THR A 181 13.02 2.41 -8.11
C THR A 181 13.91 3.38 -8.87
N GLY A 182 14.98 3.87 -8.26
CA GLY A 182 15.80 4.94 -8.82
C GLY A 182 14.98 6.21 -9.05
N ASP A 183 14.93 6.68 -10.31
CA ASP A 183 14.16 7.85 -10.72
C ASP A 183 12.75 7.52 -11.22
N TRP A 184 12.32 6.27 -11.14
CA TRP A 184 11.02 5.84 -11.66
C TRP A 184 9.91 6.06 -10.64
N GLY A 185 8.72 6.40 -11.18
CA GLY A 185 7.55 6.74 -10.38
C GLY A 185 7.51 8.21 -9.95
N ILE A 186 6.32 8.68 -9.66
CA ILE A 186 6.02 10.05 -9.22
C ILE A 186 5.46 9.95 -7.80
N HIS A 187 6.15 10.52 -6.82
CA HIS A 187 5.70 10.47 -5.43
C HIS A 187 4.53 11.45 -5.23
N ALA A 188 3.35 10.97 -4.87
CA ALA A 188 2.18 11.77 -4.56
C ALA A 188 1.90 11.76 -3.06
N ILE A 189 1.86 12.95 -2.45
CA ILE A 189 1.70 13.10 -1.00
C ILE A 189 0.64 14.16 -0.72
N ASP A 190 -0.19 13.92 0.29
CA ASP A 190 -1.19 14.90 0.73
C ASP A 190 -0.55 16.06 1.51
N ARG A 191 -1.37 16.93 2.08
CA ARG A 191 -1.00 18.11 2.88
C ARG A 191 0.08 17.80 3.93
N GLY A 192 0.08 16.61 4.50
CA GLY A 192 1.13 16.12 5.37
C GLY A 192 2.53 16.09 4.74
N GLY A 193 2.64 16.12 3.41
CA GLY A 193 3.90 16.22 2.67
C GLY A 193 4.46 17.62 2.51
N ASP A 194 3.71 18.68 2.83
CA ASP A 194 4.17 20.07 2.72
C ASP A 194 5.16 20.43 3.85
N ARG A 195 6.30 19.75 3.87
CA ARG A 195 7.35 19.84 4.91
C ARG A 195 8.72 20.14 4.30
N GLY A 196 9.47 21.02 4.95
CA GLY A 196 10.82 21.38 4.50
C GLY A 196 11.77 20.19 4.36
N VAL A 197 11.66 19.21 5.26
CA VAL A 197 12.49 17.99 5.24
C VAL A 197 12.25 17.15 4.00
N LEU A 198 11.00 17.06 3.51
CA LEU A 198 10.68 16.34 2.29
C LEU A 198 11.16 17.10 1.04
N TYR A 199 11.00 18.41 1.00
CA TYR A 199 11.58 19.20 -0.09
C TYR A 199 13.09 19.10 -0.14
N LYS A 200 13.78 19.06 1.01
CA LYS A 200 15.21 18.80 1.05
C LYS A 200 15.56 17.45 0.42
N LYS A 201 14.75 16.40 0.68
CA LYS A 201 14.95 15.07 0.11
C LYS A 201 14.73 15.03 -1.40
N TYR A 202 13.66 15.70 -1.90
CA TYR A 202 13.32 15.69 -3.32
C TYR A 202 14.14 16.67 -4.17
N LEU A 203 14.63 17.76 -3.59
CA LEU A 203 15.29 18.88 -4.29
C LEU A 203 16.75 19.08 -3.87
N GLY A 204 17.27 18.26 -2.97
CA GLY A 204 18.65 18.39 -2.48
C GLY A 204 19.73 17.93 -3.46
N GLU A 205 19.37 17.22 -4.51
CA GLU A 205 20.24 16.77 -5.58
C GLU A 205 20.20 17.76 -6.78
N GLU A 206 21.17 17.66 -7.68
CA GLU A 206 21.21 18.48 -8.91
C GLU A 206 19.96 18.26 -9.77
N LYS A 207 19.55 17.00 -9.94
CA LYS A 207 18.33 16.62 -10.62
C LYS A 207 17.23 16.36 -9.58
N PRO A 208 16.14 17.15 -9.59
CA PRO A 208 15.04 16.93 -8.64
C PRO A 208 14.36 15.60 -8.87
N LYS A 209 14.02 14.90 -7.78
CA LYS A 209 13.17 13.71 -7.85
C LYS A 209 11.73 14.12 -8.21
N ARG A 210 10.98 13.24 -8.85
CA ARG A 210 9.61 13.54 -9.29
C ARG A 210 8.60 13.40 -8.15
N PHE A 211 7.83 14.46 -7.95
CA PHE A 211 6.79 14.47 -6.92
C PHE A 211 5.60 15.35 -7.30
N VAL A 212 4.46 15.11 -6.66
CA VAL A 212 3.30 16.00 -6.57
C VAL A 212 2.88 16.06 -5.10
N ILE A 213 2.96 17.23 -4.49
CA ILE A 213 2.62 17.46 -3.08
C ILE A 213 1.52 18.51 -3.00
N ARG A 214 0.47 18.24 -2.22
CA ARG A 214 -0.56 19.24 -1.93
C ARG A 214 -0.05 20.22 -0.90
N LEU A 215 -0.07 21.51 -1.26
CA LEU A 215 0.34 22.60 -0.38
C LEU A 215 -0.73 22.95 0.65
N VAL A 216 -0.29 23.50 1.78
CA VAL A 216 -1.14 24.06 2.84
C VAL A 216 -1.02 25.60 2.83
N ASP A 217 0.12 26.08 3.28
CA ASP A 217 0.42 27.51 3.39
C ASP A 217 1.94 27.71 3.27
N ARG A 218 2.39 28.22 2.13
CA ARG A 218 3.82 28.33 1.83
C ARG A 218 4.12 29.49 0.90
N ASP A 219 5.25 30.16 1.16
CA ASP A 219 5.78 31.14 0.23
C ASP A 219 6.45 30.48 -0.98
N LEU A 220 6.16 31.02 -2.14
CA LEU A 220 6.72 30.64 -3.43
C LEU A 220 7.32 31.88 -4.12
N ARG A 221 8.29 31.67 -5.02
CA ARG A 221 8.74 32.72 -5.96
C ARG A 221 8.03 32.51 -7.30
N HIS A 222 7.24 33.52 -7.69
CA HIS A 222 6.57 33.57 -8.99
C HIS A 222 6.93 34.87 -9.68
N GLN A 223 7.40 34.79 -10.93
CA GLN A 223 7.84 35.98 -11.71
C GLN A 223 8.82 36.90 -10.93
N GLY A 224 9.80 36.27 -10.25
CA GLY A 224 10.81 36.97 -9.46
C GLY A 224 10.34 37.48 -8.08
N ARG A 225 9.05 37.51 -7.79
CA ARG A 225 8.47 38.01 -6.53
C ARG A 225 8.11 36.86 -5.58
N ARG A 226 8.32 37.07 -4.28
CA ARG A 226 7.84 36.16 -3.23
C ARG A 226 6.35 36.40 -3.02
N ARG A 227 5.56 35.33 -3.03
CA ARG A 227 4.10 35.34 -2.83
C ARG A 227 3.67 34.13 -2.02
N ASN A 228 2.68 34.31 -1.18
CA ASN A 228 2.02 33.19 -0.52
C ASN A 228 1.26 32.33 -1.55
N CYS A 229 1.29 31.01 -1.43
CA CYS A 229 0.66 30.11 -2.37
C CYS A 229 -0.87 30.23 -2.38
N CYS A 230 -1.49 30.54 -1.23
CA CYS A 230 -2.95 30.74 -1.13
C CYS A 230 -3.40 31.97 -1.88
N ASP A 231 -2.68 33.12 -1.71
CA ASP A 231 -2.99 34.35 -2.41
C ASP A 231 -2.77 34.21 -3.92
N LEU A 232 -1.67 33.52 -4.29
CA LEU A 232 -1.38 33.25 -5.69
C LEU A 232 -2.47 32.38 -6.32
N ALA A 233 -2.94 31.35 -5.62
CA ALA A 233 -3.97 30.45 -6.12
C ALA A 233 -5.34 31.15 -6.27
N LYS A 234 -5.70 32.02 -5.34
CA LYS A 234 -6.94 32.80 -5.42
C LYS A 234 -6.89 33.78 -6.62
N ALA A 235 -5.76 34.45 -6.83
CA ALA A 235 -5.57 35.44 -7.88
C ALA A 235 -5.38 34.81 -9.29
N LEU A 236 -4.94 33.57 -9.38
CA LEU A 236 -4.62 32.90 -10.65
C LEU A 236 -5.88 32.63 -11.46
N PRO A 237 -5.99 33.04 -12.74
CA PRO A 237 -7.04 32.61 -13.62
C PRO A 237 -6.92 31.13 -13.93
N THR A 238 -8.06 30.44 -13.98
CA THR A 238 -8.15 28.98 -14.27
C THR A 238 -8.98 28.76 -15.53
N PRO A 239 -8.38 28.97 -16.73
CA PRO A 239 -9.13 28.97 -18.01
C PRO A 239 -9.52 27.58 -18.50
N TYR A 240 -8.92 26.52 -17.95
CA TYR A 240 -9.22 25.16 -18.36
C TYR A 240 -10.26 24.55 -17.44
N GLU A 241 -11.16 23.74 -17.99
CA GLU A 241 -12.18 23.04 -17.22
C GLU A 241 -12.27 21.55 -17.56
N THR A 242 -12.75 20.77 -16.61
CA THR A 242 -13.12 19.38 -16.80
C THR A 242 -14.24 18.98 -15.83
N VAL A 243 -14.94 17.90 -16.14
CA VAL A 243 -15.99 17.35 -15.28
C VAL A 243 -15.47 16.11 -14.58
N LEU A 244 -15.50 16.10 -13.26
CA LEU A 244 -15.22 14.95 -12.43
C LEU A 244 -16.50 14.27 -11.96
N ILE A 245 -16.47 12.95 -11.97
CA ILE A 245 -17.49 12.13 -11.32
C ILE A 245 -17.02 11.89 -9.88
N VAL A 246 -17.74 12.37 -8.92
CA VAL A 246 -17.49 12.17 -7.48
C VAL A 246 -18.64 11.38 -6.86
N TYR A 247 -18.34 10.50 -5.94
CA TYR A 247 -19.35 9.76 -5.19
C TYR A 247 -19.53 10.43 -3.83
N GLU A 248 -20.69 11.02 -3.60
CA GLU A 248 -21.06 11.67 -2.33
C GLU A 248 -22.38 11.03 -1.83
N GLU A 249 -22.36 10.55 -0.59
CA GLU A 249 -23.52 9.91 0.05
C GLU A 249 -24.09 8.69 -0.72
N GLY A 250 -23.22 8.00 -1.47
CA GLY A 250 -23.60 6.83 -2.28
C GLY A 250 -24.14 7.17 -3.67
N GLU A 251 -24.26 8.45 -4.01
CA GLU A 251 -24.73 8.92 -5.32
C GLU A 251 -23.58 9.45 -6.18
N GLU A 252 -23.70 9.24 -7.49
CA GLU A 252 -22.80 9.77 -8.48
C GLU A 252 -23.14 11.24 -8.77
N LYS A 253 -22.22 12.16 -8.46
CA LYS A 253 -22.39 13.59 -8.74
C LYS A 253 -21.33 14.07 -9.75
N LYS A 254 -21.77 14.85 -10.72
CA LYS A 254 -20.87 15.53 -11.65
C LYS A 254 -20.44 16.86 -11.06
N ARG A 255 -19.13 17.09 -11.00
CA ARG A 255 -18.55 18.32 -10.49
C ARG A 255 -17.64 18.94 -11.53
N THR A 256 -17.93 20.14 -11.99
CA THR A 256 -17.04 20.91 -12.86
C THR A 256 -15.94 21.53 -12.04
N VAL A 257 -14.70 21.34 -12.47
CA VAL A 257 -13.52 21.92 -11.85
C VAL A 257 -12.74 22.75 -12.88
N TYR A 258 -12.18 23.86 -12.42
CA TYR A 258 -11.38 24.79 -13.23
C TYR A 258 -9.93 24.72 -12.79
N TYR A 259 -8.99 24.71 -13.72
CA TYR A 259 -7.60 24.51 -13.38
C TYR A 259 -6.62 25.30 -14.24
N ASN A 260 -5.42 25.47 -13.69
CA ASN A 260 -4.27 26.07 -14.38
C ASN A 260 -2.98 25.63 -13.68
N ALA A 261 -1.84 25.89 -14.32
CA ALA A 261 -0.53 25.73 -13.70
C ALA A 261 0.42 26.87 -14.08
N VAL A 262 1.25 27.30 -13.14
CA VAL A 262 2.28 28.32 -13.36
C VAL A 262 3.63 27.87 -12.84
N PRO A 263 4.74 28.31 -13.48
CA PRO A 263 6.08 28.02 -13.00
C PRO A 263 6.33 28.80 -11.72
N VAL A 264 6.89 28.13 -10.75
CA VAL A 264 7.28 28.69 -9.44
C VAL A 264 8.62 28.12 -9.00
N LYS A 265 9.17 28.68 -7.92
CA LYS A 265 10.30 28.11 -7.18
C LYS A 265 10.00 28.15 -5.69
N LEU A 266 10.51 27.21 -4.94
CA LEU A 266 10.62 27.36 -3.50
C LEU A 266 11.75 28.36 -3.18
N PRO A 267 11.60 29.22 -2.16
CA PRO A 267 12.59 30.27 -1.88
C PRO A 267 14.04 29.78 -1.69
N SER A 268 14.19 28.58 -1.11
CA SER A 268 15.50 28.00 -0.79
C SER A 268 16.08 27.10 -1.89
N TYR A 269 15.41 26.97 -3.06
CA TYR A 269 15.84 26.06 -4.13
C TYR A 269 15.83 26.77 -5.49
N SER A 270 16.80 26.43 -6.34
CA SER A 270 16.92 26.99 -7.71
C SER A 270 16.01 26.27 -8.72
N HIS A 271 15.56 25.04 -8.41
CA HIS A 271 14.80 24.20 -9.31
C HIS A 271 13.50 24.86 -9.76
N LYS A 272 13.20 24.70 -11.05
CA LYS A 272 11.92 25.08 -11.63
C LYS A 272 10.86 24.06 -11.24
N LEU A 273 9.83 24.52 -10.57
CA LEU A 273 8.66 23.75 -10.15
C LEU A 273 7.40 24.34 -10.80
N TYR A 274 6.29 23.64 -10.66
CA TYR A 274 4.99 24.13 -11.12
C TYR A 274 3.99 24.09 -9.97
N LEU A 275 3.26 25.19 -9.83
CA LEU A 275 2.08 25.28 -8.97
C LEU A 275 0.84 25.02 -9.81
N GLY A 276 0.19 23.90 -9.60
CA GLY A 276 -1.15 23.62 -10.11
C GLY A 276 -2.20 24.14 -9.15
N VAL A 277 -3.21 24.77 -9.70
CA VAL A 277 -4.36 25.29 -8.96
C VAL A 277 -5.63 24.71 -9.54
N VAL A 278 -6.46 24.11 -8.69
CA VAL A 278 -7.75 23.56 -9.07
C VAL A 278 -8.84 24.20 -8.20
N LYS A 279 -9.81 24.85 -8.84
CA LYS A 279 -10.97 25.49 -8.22
C LYS A 279 -12.23 24.66 -8.50
N GLY A 280 -13.21 24.70 -7.59
CA GLY A 280 -14.46 23.93 -7.72
C GLY A 280 -14.41 22.53 -7.08
N PHE A 281 -13.27 22.11 -6.54
CA PHE A 281 -13.14 20.84 -5.79
C PHE A 281 -13.63 20.97 -4.33
N GLY A 282 -13.55 22.16 -3.79
CA GLY A 282 -13.99 22.53 -2.45
C GLY A 282 -14.14 24.05 -2.37
N ILE A 283 -14.33 24.59 -1.16
CA ILE A 283 -14.44 26.05 -0.93
C ILE A 283 -13.14 26.75 -1.30
N GLU A 284 -12.01 26.23 -0.84
CA GLU A 284 -10.67 26.78 -1.14
C GLU A 284 -10.04 26.05 -2.34
N PRO A 285 -9.23 26.75 -3.14
CA PRO A 285 -8.49 26.14 -4.24
C PRO A 285 -7.57 25.01 -3.75
N MET A 286 -7.53 23.90 -4.46
CA MET A 286 -6.52 22.86 -4.24
C MET A 286 -5.22 23.31 -4.93
N MET A 287 -4.13 23.31 -4.18
CA MET A 287 -2.80 23.72 -4.63
C MET A 287 -1.87 22.52 -4.67
N LEU A 288 -1.27 22.27 -5.83
CA LEU A 288 -0.36 21.14 -6.05
C LEU A 288 1.01 21.68 -6.48
N LEU A 289 2.06 21.31 -5.76
CA LEU A 289 3.44 21.62 -6.16
C LEU A 289 4.07 20.37 -6.76
N THR A 290 4.68 20.52 -7.94
CA THR A 290 5.33 19.41 -8.64
C THR A 290 6.67 19.78 -9.25
N SER A 291 7.59 18.82 -9.28
CA SER A 291 8.82 18.86 -10.07
C SER A 291 8.64 18.28 -11.49
N CYS A 292 7.52 17.62 -11.76
CA CYS A 292 7.23 17.09 -13.10
C CYS A 292 7.09 18.22 -14.11
N LEU A 293 7.54 17.99 -15.35
CA LEU A 293 7.37 18.97 -16.41
C LEU A 293 5.89 19.17 -16.74
N VAL A 294 5.45 20.43 -16.77
CA VAL A 294 4.09 20.81 -17.16
C VAL A 294 4.17 21.74 -18.38
N GLU A 295 3.58 21.33 -19.49
CA GLU A 295 3.42 22.15 -20.70
C GLU A 295 2.22 23.07 -20.51
N ARG A 296 2.48 24.36 -20.24
CA ARG A 296 1.48 25.35 -19.78
C ARG A 296 0.34 25.61 -20.77
N ASN A 297 0.58 25.45 -22.05
CA ASN A 297 -0.41 25.70 -23.10
C ASN A 297 -1.19 24.42 -23.51
N ARG A 298 -0.94 23.32 -22.82
CA ARG A 298 -1.60 22.03 -23.07
C ARG A 298 -2.41 21.62 -21.86
N LYS A 299 -3.72 21.74 -21.96
CA LYS A 299 -4.66 21.42 -20.88
C LYS A 299 -4.48 19.99 -20.37
N GLU A 300 -4.15 19.04 -21.26
CA GLU A 300 -3.90 17.63 -20.93
C GLU A 300 -2.67 17.48 -20.03
N SER A 301 -1.58 18.22 -20.30
CA SER A 301 -0.37 18.19 -19.48
C SER A 301 -0.62 18.76 -18.07
N ILE A 302 -1.41 19.84 -17.99
CA ILE A 302 -1.79 20.44 -16.70
C ILE A 302 -2.70 19.46 -15.93
N TRP A 303 -3.67 18.85 -16.62
CA TRP A 303 -4.58 17.91 -16.02
C TRP A 303 -3.88 16.63 -15.53
N ARG A 304 -2.90 16.13 -16.27
CA ARG A 304 -2.09 14.95 -15.88
C ARG A 304 -1.43 15.14 -14.51
N MET A 305 -0.96 16.33 -14.17
CA MET A 305 -0.45 16.64 -12.82
C MET A 305 -1.53 16.44 -11.75
N VAL A 306 -2.77 16.83 -12.03
CA VAL A 306 -3.90 16.65 -11.11
C VAL A 306 -4.23 15.16 -10.98
N GLU A 307 -4.21 14.40 -12.09
CA GLU A 307 -4.41 12.94 -12.08
C GLU A 307 -3.36 12.23 -11.23
N TYR A 308 -2.08 12.64 -11.28
CA TYR A 308 -1.03 12.11 -10.41
C TYR A 308 -1.40 12.28 -8.94
N TYR A 309 -1.91 13.43 -8.56
CA TYR A 309 -2.33 13.66 -7.18
C TYR A 309 -3.60 12.85 -6.82
N LEU A 310 -4.58 12.81 -7.69
CA LEU A 310 -5.82 12.07 -7.46
C LEU A 310 -5.59 10.56 -7.34
N ALA A 311 -4.59 10.02 -8.07
CA ALA A 311 -4.20 8.63 -7.97
C ALA A 311 -3.75 8.23 -6.53
N ARG A 312 -3.33 9.20 -5.70
CA ARG A 312 -3.01 8.98 -4.28
C ARG A 312 -4.15 8.29 -3.51
N TRP A 313 -5.40 8.55 -3.87
CA TRP A 313 -6.55 7.90 -3.22
C TRP A 313 -6.55 6.37 -3.32
N LYS A 314 -5.76 5.81 -4.24
CA LYS A 314 -5.54 4.36 -4.30
C LYS A 314 -4.79 3.82 -3.08
N CYS A 315 -4.00 4.64 -2.41
CA CYS A 315 -3.41 4.29 -1.12
C CYS A 315 -4.49 4.09 -0.05
N ASP A 316 -5.48 4.99 0.00
CA ASP A 316 -6.60 4.89 0.95
C ASP A 316 -7.46 3.66 0.67
N GLU A 317 -7.76 3.38 -0.61
CA GLU A 317 -8.49 2.16 -1.02
C GLU A 317 -7.73 0.88 -0.64
N SER A 318 -6.41 0.85 -0.90
CA SER A 318 -5.56 -0.28 -0.54
C SER A 318 -5.52 -0.50 0.98
N TYR A 319 -5.45 0.58 1.74
CA TYR A 319 -5.43 0.51 3.20
C TYR A 319 -6.78 0.05 3.78
N ARG A 320 -7.88 0.58 3.23
CA ARG A 320 -9.22 0.10 3.57
C ARG A 320 -9.37 -1.40 3.28
N TYR A 321 -8.85 -1.86 2.14
CA TYR A 321 -8.81 -3.28 1.80
C TYR A 321 -8.08 -4.10 2.87
N ILE A 322 -6.88 -3.68 3.28
CA ILE A 322 -6.09 -4.37 4.31
C ILE A 322 -6.85 -4.42 5.64
N LYS A 323 -7.40 -3.29 6.09
CA LYS A 323 -8.16 -3.20 7.35
C LYS A 323 -9.41 -4.11 7.32
N GLN A 324 -10.18 -4.06 6.26
CA GLN A 324 -11.47 -4.77 6.18
C GLN A 324 -11.33 -6.23 5.78
N CYS A 325 -10.40 -6.54 4.86
CA CYS A 325 -10.28 -7.89 4.33
C CYS A 325 -9.55 -8.83 5.29
N TYR A 326 -8.56 -8.31 6.02
CA TYR A 326 -7.73 -9.10 6.93
C TYR A 326 -7.88 -8.72 8.40
N ASN A 327 -8.84 -7.88 8.73
CA ASN A 327 -9.13 -7.42 10.10
C ASN A 327 -7.89 -6.90 10.84
N LEU A 328 -7.04 -6.10 10.17
CA LEU A 328 -5.76 -5.66 10.73
C LEU A 328 -5.92 -4.94 12.08
N GLU A 329 -7.01 -4.21 12.30
CA GLU A 329 -7.29 -3.54 13.57
C GLU A 329 -7.62 -4.50 14.72
N ASP A 330 -7.96 -5.75 14.39
CA ASP A 330 -8.26 -6.81 15.36
C ASP A 330 -7.02 -7.56 15.88
N VAL A 331 -5.80 -7.11 15.53
CA VAL A 331 -4.56 -7.68 16.06
C VAL A 331 -4.58 -7.67 17.60
N ARG A 332 -4.23 -8.81 18.21
CA ARG A 332 -4.32 -9.01 19.69
C ARG A 332 -2.98 -9.35 20.34
N VAL A 333 -1.91 -9.43 19.59
CA VAL A 333 -0.56 -9.61 20.15
C VAL A 333 -0.19 -8.38 20.98
N ARG A 334 0.62 -8.57 22.03
CA ARG A 334 0.98 -7.50 22.95
C ARG A 334 2.34 -6.89 22.67
N SER A 335 3.27 -7.69 22.21
CA SER A 335 4.63 -7.26 21.92
C SER A 335 4.65 -6.34 20.70
N TYR A 336 5.44 -5.29 20.77
CA TYR A 336 5.61 -4.32 19.69
C TYR A 336 6.24 -4.94 18.45
N ILE A 337 7.23 -5.83 18.61
CA ILE A 337 7.84 -6.60 17.54
C ILE A 337 6.76 -7.41 16.79
N SER A 338 5.91 -8.12 17.52
CA SER A 338 4.83 -8.91 16.91
C SER A 338 3.82 -8.05 16.15
N ILE A 339 3.50 -6.84 16.63
CA ILE A 339 2.59 -5.90 15.96
C ILE A 339 3.20 -5.45 14.63
N ARG A 340 4.46 -5.06 14.61
CA ARG A 340 5.20 -4.67 13.40
C ARG A 340 5.26 -5.82 12.40
N ASN A 341 5.63 -7.01 12.86
CA ASN A 341 5.72 -8.21 12.05
C ASN A 341 4.36 -8.60 11.42
N ILE A 342 3.24 -8.49 12.14
CA ILE A 342 1.91 -8.73 11.57
C ILE A 342 1.58 -7.67 10.52
N GLY A 343 1.88 -6.41 10.77
CA GLY A 343 1.65 -5.33 9.80
C GLY A 343 2.32 -5.59 8.45
N VAL A 344 3.61 -5.96 8.46
CA VAL A 344 4.34 -6.26 7.23
C VAL A 344 3.92 -7.58 6.59
N LEU A 345 3.47 -8.58 7.37
CA LEU A 345 2.92 -9.82 6.83
C LEU A 345 1.60 -9.57 6.10
N VAL A 346 0.76 -8.66 6.58
CA VAL A 346 -0.47 -8.26 5.87
C VAL A 346 -0.15 -7.50 4.57
N LEU A 347 0.91 -6.67 4.55
CA LEU A 347 1.43 -6.11 3.30
C LEU A 347 1.82 -7.22 2.31
N ALA A 348 2.58 -8.22 2.77
CA ALA A 348 3.00 -9.34 1.93
C ALA A 348 1.81 -10.17 1.41
N VAL A 349 0.79 -10.40 2.25
CA VAL A 349 -0.47 -11.06 1.85
C VAL A 349 -1.21 -10.24 0.80
N SER A 350 -1.28 -8.92 0.96
CA SER A 350 -1.88 -8.01 -0.02
C SER A 350 -1.10 -8.02 -1.35
N TYR A 351 0.23 -8.00 -1.30
CA TYR A 351 1.08 -8.12 -2.48
C TYR A 351 0.87 -9.45 -3.21
N PHE A 352 0.81 -10.55 -2.47
CA PHE A 352 0.54 -11.88 -3.04
C PHE A 352 -0.77 -11.89 -3.84
N ALA A 353 -1.85 -11.37 -3.26
CA ALA A 353 -3.16 -11.34 -3.91
C ALA A 353 -3.20 -10.39 -5.10
N SER A 354 -2.74 -9.13 -4.94
CA SER A 354 -2.91 -8.07 -5.93
C SER A 354 -1.88 -8.10 -7.05
N VAL A 355 -0.66 -8.50 -6.77
CA VAL A 355 0.47 -8.43 -7.71
C VAL A 355 0.92 -9.82 -8.14
N TYR A 356 1.29 -10.66 -7.19
CA TYR A 356 1.86 -11.96 -7.50
C TYR A 356 0.85 -12.86 -8.23
N LEU A 357 -0.38 -12.95 -7.77
CA LEU A 357 -1.46 -13.65 -8.47
C LEU A 357 -2.14 -12.73 -9.48
N GLY A 358 -2.65 -11.58 -9.04
CA GLY A 358 -3.59 -10.76 -9.79
C GLY A 358 -3.01 -10.09 -11.04
N GLN A 359 -1.69 -9.88 -11.11
CA GLN A 359 -1.03 -9.25 -12.27
C GLN A 359 -0.13 -10.21 -13.05
N SER A 360 -0.06 -11.48 -12.69
CA SER A 360 0.77 -12.46 -13.37
C SER A 360 0.01 -13.11 -14.52
N ILE A 361 0.46 -12.86 -15.76
CA ILE A 361 -0.10 -13.49 -16.98
C ILE A 361 -0.04 -15.02 -16.88
N LYS A 362 1.06 -15.56 -16.36
CA LYS A 362 1.27 -17.00 -16.17
C LYS A 362 0.27 -17.66 -15.20
N LEU A 363 -0.36 -16.85 -14.34
CA LEU A 363 -1.32 -17.31 -13.34
C LEU A 363 -2.77 -16.93 -13.68
N LYS A 364 -3.02 -16.37 -14.87
CA LYS A 364 -4.34 -15.89 -15.29
C LYS A 364 -5.44 -16.95 -15.09
N MET A 365 -5.21 -18.18 -15.53
CA MET A 365 -6.18 -19.28 -15.35
C MET A 365 -6.47 -19.57 -13.89
N LEU A 366 -5.45 -19.55 -13.02
CA LEU A 366 -5.64 -19.73 -11.58
C LEU A 366 -6.49 -18.59 -11.00
N VAL A 367 -6.22 -17.36 -11.40
CA VAL A 367 -6.96 -16.16 -10.96
C VAL A 367 -8.42 -16.22 -11.42
N GLU A 368 -8.70 -16.62 -12.66
CA GLU A 368 -10.06 -16.80 -13.17
C GLU A 368 -10.84 -17.84 -12.34
N ARG A 369 -10.21 -18.96 -11.97
CA ARG A 369 -10.81 -19.95 -11.08
C ARG A 369 -11.05 -19.43 -9.68
N ILE A 370 -10.13 -18.64 -9.14
CA ILE A 370 -10.29 -17.96 -7.85
C ILE A 370 -11.49 -17.00 -7.89
N PHE A 371 -11.66 -16.24 -8.97
CA PHE A 371 -12.83 -15.35 -9.15
C PHE A 371 -14.15 -16.12 -9.18
N ILE A 372 -14.23 -17.23 -9.91
CA ILE A 372 -15.44 -18.07 -9.95
C ILE A 372 -15.84 -18.52 -8.54
N VAL A 373 -14.87 -18.93 -7.72
CA VAL A 373 -15.10 -19.41 -6.35
C VAL A 373 -15.41 -18.26 -5.38
N SER A 374 -15.10 -17.02 -5.71
CA SER A 374 -15.36 -15.87 -4.84
C SER A 374 -16.84 -15.67 -4.50
N LYS A 375 -17.74 -16.10 -5.39
CA LYS A 375 -19.22 -16.05 -5.21
C LYS A 375 -19.74 -14.68 -4.76
N ARG A 376 -19.14 -13.61 -5.27
CA ARG A 376 -19.61 -12.26 -4.93
C ARG A 376 -20.97 -11.97 -5.55
N PHE A 377 -21.91 -11.49 -4.72
CA PHE A 377 -23.28 -11.21 -5.13
C PHE A 377 -23.39 -10.12 -6.20
N PHE A 378 -22.55 -9.06 -6.09
CA PHE A 378 -22.54 -7.92 -7.02
C PHE A 378 -21.43 -8.00 -8.09
N GLY A 379 -20.92 -9.19 -8.35
CA GLY A 379 -19.82 -9.39 -9.29
C GLY A 379 -18.45 -8.95 -8.73
N VAL A 380 -17.47 -8.80 -9.63
CA VAL A 380 -16.11 -8.40 -9.27
C VAL A 380 -16.03 -6.87 -9.27
N PRO A 381 -15.71 -6.22 -8.13
CA PRO A 381 -15.60 -4.76 -8.08
C PRO A 381 -14.40 -4.25 -8.88
N SER A 382 -14.39 -2.96 -9.22
CA SER A 382 -13.26 -2.32 -9.91
C SER A 382 -11.93 -2.49 -9.16
N PHE A 383 -11.96 -2.54 -7.84
CA PHE A 383 -10.86 -2.95 -6.97
C PHE A 383 -10.94 -4.45 -6.69
N PHE A 384 -10.50 -5.26 -7.63
CA PHE A 384 -10.72 -6.71 -7.65
C PHE A 384 -9.98 -7.50 -6.55
N ASN A 385 -9.11 -6.88 -5.77
CA ASN A 385 -8.37 -7.54 -4.69
C ASN A 385 -9.27 -8.19 -3.64
N TYR A 386 -10.43 -7.59 -3.36
CA TYR A 386 -11.44 -8.19 -2.48
C TYR A 386 -11.96 -9.52 -3.03
N ALA A 387 -12.20 -9.60 -4.34
CA ALA A 387 -12.69 -10.84 -4.98
C ALA A 387 -11.60 -11.93 -4.98
N ILE A 388 -10.34 -11.56 -5.21
CA ILE A 388 -9.23 -12.50 -5.09
C ILE A 388 -9.13 -13.05 -3.66
N ALA A 389 -9.18 -12.18 -2.65
CA ALA A 389 -9.09 -12.60 -1.25
C ALA A 389 -10.27 -13.51 -0.85
N ASP A 390 -11.50 -13.20 -1.29
CA ASP A 390 -12.67 -14.05 -1.05
C ASP A 390 -12.53 -15.41 -1.72
N GLY A 391 -12.05 -15.44 -2.96
CA GLY A 391 -11.81 -16.69 -3.68
C GLY A 391 -10.71 -17.54 -3.02
N ILE A 392 -9.61 -16.93 -2.58
CA ILE A 392 -8.56 -17.62 -1.84
C ILE A 392 -9.10 -18.18 -0.53
N PHE A 393 -9.86 -17.40 0.23
CA PHE A 393 -10.50 -17.84 1.46
C PHE A 393 -11.42 -19.04 1.21
N ASN A 394 -12.32 -18.96 0.23
CA ASN A 394 -13.27 -20.03 -0.10
C ASN A 394 -12.59 -21.34 -0.54
N LEU A 395 -11.39 -21.25 -1.12
CA LEU A 395 -10.58 -22.40 -1.49
C LEU A 395 -9.80 -22.99 -0.32
N LEU A 396 -9.18 -22.16 0.52
CA LEU A 396 -8.26 -22.60 1.56
C LEU A 396 -8.95 -22.95 2.88
N TYR A 397 -10.03 -22.26 3.25
CA TYR A 397 -10.71 -22.46 4.53
C TYR A 397 -11.31 -23.87 4.69
N PRO A 398 -12.04 -24.43 3.68
CA PRO A 398 -12.59 -25.77 3.76
C PRO A 398 -11.53 -26.86 3.59
N ASP A 399 -10.34 -26.56 3.07
CA ASP A 399 -9.33 -27.56 2.79
C ASP A 399 -8.79 -28.21 4.07
N LYS A 400 -8.96 -29.55 4.16
CA LYS A 400 -8.62 -30.33 5.35
C LYS A 400 -7.12 -30.61 5.50
N THR A 401 -6.34 -30.42 4.44
CA THR A 401 -4.91 -30.79 4.43
C THR A 401 -3.98 -29.64 4.84
N ALA A 402 -4.49 -28.41 4.91
CA ALA A 402 -3.73 -27.20 5.25
C ALA A 402 -2.42 -27.12 4.42
N LEU A 403 -1.29 -26.91 5.08
CA LEU A 403 0.04 -26.87 4.44
C LEU A 403 0.70 -28.26 4.31
N ARG A 404 0.02 -29.34 4.72
CA ARG A 404 0.57 -30.71 4.62
C ARG A 404 0.58 -31.15 3.15
N GLY A 405 1.57 -31.93 2.78
CA GLY A 405 1.66 -32.53 1.43
C GLY A 405 2.27 -31.63 0.36
N ILE A 406 2.66 -30.38 0.68
CA ILE A 406 3.52 -29.60 -0.20
C ILE A 406 4.94 -30.15 -0.04
N LYS A 407 5.31 -31.14 -0.86
CA LYS A 407 6.72 -31.45 -1.05
C LYS A 407 7.38 -30.18 -1.60
N GLN A 408 8.53 -29.78 -1.05
CA GLN A 408 9.43 -28.84 -1.70
C GLN A 408 9.99 -29.56 -2.94
N ASN A 409 9.23 -29.58 -4.01
CA ASN A 409 9.77 -29.96 -5.30
C ASN A 409 10.70 -28.84 -5.77
N SER A 410 11.87 -29.21 -6.23
CA SER A 410 12.81 -28.36 -6.92
C SER A 410 12.10 -27.57 -8.03
N ILE A 411 12.64 -26.42 -8.36
CA ILE A 411 12.10 -25.41 -9.27
C ILE A 411 11.78 -25.97 -10.69
N GLU A 412 12.18 -27.21 -10.98
CA GLU A 412 12.10 -27.82 -12.31
C GLU A 412 10.78 -28.60 -12.59
N ASP A 413 9.97 -28.95 -11.58
CA ASP A 413 8.86 -29.91 -11.77
C ASP A 413 7.48 -29.31 -12.08
N PHE A 414 7.33 -28.02 -12.33
CA PHE A 414 6.07 -27.39 -12.72
C PHE A 414 6.12 -26.66 -14.08
N GLN A 415 6.78 -27.23 -15.06
CA GLN A 415 6.39 -27.00 -16.44
C GLN A 415 5.13 -27.83 -16.72
N LEU A 416 3.97 -27.17 -16.69
CA LEU A 416 2.78 -27.72 -17.33
C LEU A 416 3.08 -27.76 -18.84
N CYS A 417 3.45 -28.94 -19.34
CA CYS A 417 3.41 -29.21 -20.77
C CYS A 417 1.95 -29.08 -21.21
N PHE A 418 1.62 -28.05 -21.95
CA PHE A 418 0.40 -28.00 -22.73
C PHE A 418 0.73 -28.60 -24.10
N ASP A 419 0.23 -29.80 -24.34
CA ASP A 419 0.07 -30.34 -25.68
C ASP A 419 -1.07 -29.56 -26.34
N PHE A 420 -0.73 -28.73 -27.31
CA PHE A 420 -1.68 -28.16 -28.25
C PHE A 420 -1.78 -29.15 -29.43
N GLY A 421 -2.72 -30.09 -29.31
CA GLY A 421 -3.18 -30.87 -30.45
C GLY A 421 -4.04 -30.02 -31.41
#